data_da6ee5256586812a2b3d3a832a689042
#
_entry.id   da6ee5256586812a2b3d3a832a689042
#
_cell.length_a   1.000
_cell.length_b   1.000
_cell.length_c   1.000
_cell.angle_alpha   90.00
_cell.angle_beta   90.00
_cell.angle_gamma   90.00
#
_symmetry.space_group_name_H-M   'P 1'
#
loop_
_entity.id
_entity.type
_entity.pdbx_description
1 polymer ?
#
loop_
_entity_poly.entity_id
_entity_poly.type
_entity_poly.pdbx_seq_one_letter_code
_entity_poly.pdbx_strand_id
1 'polypeptide(L)'
;LKKGRNLIALHCINTAGYAWLDAGLGIREQVKDINRAVQQSVVMTATQTTYRFTCGEVDLNLNFLSPLLLDDLDLLSRPLSYITITINSNDGKPHETNIYLGVSTNLAKNNLKQSVSAEWYEKDQLSIFKTGTLDQRILKRKGDDTRIDWGYLYQATPSNTAVQSISDAGVAIKRFL
;
A
#
# COMPACT_ATOMS: atom_id res chain seq x y z
N LEU A 1 -18.96 -8.57 -5.59
CA LEU A 1 -18.04 -9.62 -5.13
C LEU A 1 -18.71 -10.98 -5.23
N LYS A 2 -18.01 -11.98 -5.77
CA LYS A 2 -18.50 -13.36 -5.80
C LYS A 2 -18.10 -14.06 -4.48
N LYS A 3 -18.82 -15.13 -4.11
CA LYS A 3 -18.45 -16.00 -2.99
C LYS A 3 -17.04 -16.54 -3.25
N GLY A 4 -16.04 -16.20 -2.39
CA GLY A 4 -14.64 -16.57 -2.56
C GLY A 4 -13.71 -15.36 -2.45
N ARG A 5 -12.50 -15.46 -2.99
CA ARG A 5 -11.45 -14.45 -2.94
C ARG A 5 -11.85 -13.19 -3.69
N ASN A 6 -11.68 -12.03 -3.05
CA ASN A 6 -11.97 -10.72 -3.61
C ASN A 6 -10.73 -9.83 -3.62
N LEU A 7 -10.51 -9.11 -4.73
CA LEU A 7 -9.41 -8.15 -4.88
C LEU A 7 -9.97 -6.73 -4.80
N ILE A 8 -9.38 -5.89 -3.96
CA ILE A 8 -9.70 -4.47 -3.87
C ILE A 8 -8.48 -3.71 -4.38
N ALA A 9 -8.65 -2.97 -5.49
CA ALA A 9 -7.64 -2.07 -6.03
C ALA A 9 -8.03 -0.62 -5.71
N LEU A 10 -7.15 0.12 -5.04
CA LEU A 10 -7.33 1.54 -4.74
C LEU A 10 -6.47 2.36 -5.69
N HIS A 11 -7.09 3.33 -6.37
CA HIS A 11 -6.41 4.27 -7.25
C HIS A 11 -6.58 5.69 -6.70
N CYS A 12 -5.48 6.38 -6.42
CA CYS A 12 -5.47 7.76 -5.97
C CYS A 12 -5.02 8.67 -7.12
N ILE A 13 -5.87 9.61 -7.53
CA ILE A 13 -5.54 10.62 -8.54
C ILE A 13 -5.34 11.96 -7.83
N ASN A 14 -4.14 12.55 -7.96
CA ASN A 14 -3.90 13.92 -7.58
C ASN A 14 -4.03 14.82 -8.82
N THR A 15 -4.95 15.77 -8.80
CA THR A 15 -5.28 16.65 -9.94
C THR A 15 -4.60 18.01 -9.91
N ALA A 16 -3.80 18.34 -8.89
CA ALA A 16 -3.14 19.64 -8.76
C ALA A 16 -1.70 19.51 -8.24
N GLY A 17 -0.74 20.02 -9.02
CA GLY A 17 0.69 20.10 -8.68
C GLY A 17 1.52 18.94 -9.23
N TYR A 18 2.86 19.09 -9.20
CA TYR A 18 3.84 18.13 -9.77
C TYR A 18 4.07 16.88 -8.93
N ALA A 19 3.16 16.49 -8.06
CA ALA A 19 3.28 15.26 -7.29
C ALA A 19 2.43 14.15 -7.93
N TRP A 20 3.08 13.27 -8.68
CA TRP A 20 2.46 12.06 -9.22
C TRP A 20 2.57 10.95 -8.19
N LEU A 21 1.51 10.71 -7.44
CA LEU A 21 1.33 9.45 -6.73
C LEU A 21 0.48 8.55 -7.63
N ASP A 22 1.10 7.96 -8.64
CA ASP A 22 0.46 6.96 -9.48
C ASP A 22 0.67 5.58 -8.85
N ALA A 23 -0.25 5.17 -8.01
CA ALA A 23 -0.37 3.80 -7.57
C ALA A 23 -1.14 2.99 -8.64
N GLY A 24 -0.68 3.05 -9.87
CA GLY A 24 -1.22 2.28 -10.97
C GLY A 24 -0.78 0.82 -10.83
N LEU A 25 -1.67 -0.06 -10.43
CA LEU A 25 -1.56 -1.48 -10.72
C LEU A 25 -1.76 -1.64 -12.25
N GLY A 26 -0.67 -1.49 -13.00
CA GLY A 26 -0.65 -1.77 -14.42
C GLY A 26 -0.67 -3.27 -14.65
N ILE A 27 -1.83 -3.89 -14.63
CA ILE A 27 -2.00 -5.26 -15.09
C ILE A 27 -2.12 -5.20 -16.62
N ARG A 28 -1.08 -5.65 -17.34
CA ARG A 28 -1.15 -5.84 -18.80
C ARG A 28 -2.11 -6.97 -19.20
N GLU A 29 -2.44 -7.87 -18.29
CA GLU A 29 -3.48 -8.87 -18.49
C GLU A 29 -4.73 -8.41 -17.71
N GLN A 30 -5.84 -8.25 -18.42
CA GLN A 30 -7.14 -8.05 -17.78
C GLN A 30 -7.42 -9.28 -16.91
N VAL A 31 -7.36 -9.10 -15.60
CA VAL A 31 -7.95 -10.08 -14.68
C VAL A 31 -9.46 -9.96 -14.90
N LYS A 32 -10.02 -10.90 -15.62
CA LYS A 32 -11.46 -10.96 -15.87
C LYS A 32 -12.16 -11.17 -14.52
N ASP A 33 -13.27 -10.50 -14.32
CA ASP A 33 -14.18 -10.66 -13.19
C ASP A 33 -13.76 -10.00 -11.85
N ILE A 34 -13.01 -8.90 -11.87
CA ILE A 34 -12.84 -8.06 -10.68
C ILE A 34 -13.95 -7.00 -10.63
N ASN A 35 -14.78 -7.09 -9.60
CA ASN A 35 -15.76 -6.04 -9.31
C ASN A 35 -15.07 -4.91 -8.52
N ARG A 36 -15.36 -3.67 -8.89
CA ARG A 36 -14.89 -2.51 -8.15
C ARG A 36 -15.74 -2.30 -6.90
N ALA A 37 -15.07 -2.05 -5.77
CA ALA A 37 -15.73 -1.56 -4.58
C ALA A 37 -16.33 -0.16 -4.84
N VAL A 38 -17.48 0.11 -4.24
CA VAL A 38 -18.15 1.41 -4.32
C VAL A 38 -17.68 2.25 -3.14
N GLN A 39 -16.98 3.36 -3.41
CA GLN A 39 -16.58 4.29 -2.37
C GLN A 39 -17.80 5.04 -1.85
N GLN A 40 -18.07 4.95 -0.56
CA GLN A 40 -19.18 5.61 0.12
C GLN A 40 -18.75 6.97 0.69
N SER A 41 -17.57 7.03 1.26
CA SER A 41 -17.06 8.27 1.84
C SER A 41 -15.53 8.28 1.93
N VAL A 42 -15.00 9.49 2.05
CA VAL A 42 -13.64 9.77 2.48
C VAL A 42 -13.68 10.88 3.52
N VAL A 43 -13.01 10.68 4.64
CA VAL A 43 -12.83 11.68 5.69
C VAL A 43 -11.34 11.88 5.89
N MET A 44 -10.90 13.12 5.82
CA MET A 44 -9.50 13.51 5.92
C MET A 44 -9.32 14.48 7.09
N THR A 45 -8.39 14.16 7.96
CA THR A 45 -7.91 15.05 9.04
C THR A 45 -6.43 15.35 8.82
N ALA A 46 -5.80 16.08 9.73
CA ALA A 46 -4.39 16.44 9.60
C ALA A 46 -3.43 15.23 9.51
N THR A 47 -3.76 14.11 10.18
CA THR A 47 -2.88 12.95 10.28
C THR A 47 -3.51 11.65 9.82
N GLN A 48 -4.79 11.69 9.44
CA GLN A 48 -5.56 10.48 9.17
C GLN A 48 -6.47 10.67 7.95
N THR A 49 -6.52 9.64 7.11
CA THR A 49 -7.49 9.53 6.02
C THR A 49 -8.23 8.22 6.13
N THR A 50 -9.54 8.28 6.23
CA THR A 50 -10.42 7.11 6.33
C THR A 50 -11.32 7.02 5.12
N TYR A 51 -11.26 5.90 4.43
CA TYR A 51 -12.16 5.55 3.33
C TYR A 51 -13.16 4.50 3.78
N ARG A 52 -14.39 4.62 3.28
CA ARG A 52 -15.42 3.58 3.40
C ARG A 52 -15.84 3.12 2.02
N PHE A 53 -15.90 1.81 1.86
CA PHE A 53 -16.32 1.16 0.63
C PHE A 53 -17.36 0.11 0.92
N THR A 54 -18.32 -0.05 0.01
CA THR A 54 -19.19 -1.23 -0.05
C THR A 54 -18.66 -2.18 -1.12
N CYS A 55 -18.46 -3.41 -0.73
CA CYS A 55 -17.87 -4.49 -1.52
C CYS A 55 -18.82 -5.68 -1.60
N GLY A 56 -20.01 -5.49 -2.20
CA GLY A 56 -21.06 -6.50 -2.21
C GLY A 56 -21.68 -6.65 -0.82
N GLU A 57 -21.57 -7.83 -0.24
CA GLU A 57 -22.18 -8.20 1.06
C GLU A 57 -21.30 -7.80 2.27
N VAL A 58 -20.19 -7.08 2.04
CA VAL A 58 -19.30 -6.57 3.10
C VAL A 58 -18.96 -5.10 2.90
N ASP A 59 -18.77 -4.39 3.98
CA ASP A 59 -18.25 -3.04 4.02
C ASP A 59 -16.79 -3.05 4.47
N LEU A 60 -15.97 -2.26 3.77
CA LEU A 60 -14.56 -2.08 4.04
C LEU A 60 -14.31 -0.68 4.59
N ASN A 61 -13.66 -0.59 5.75
CA ASN A 61 -13.05 0.63 6.24
C ASN A 61 -11.53 0.53 6.07
N LEU A 62 -10.95 1.47 5.34
CA LEU A 62 -9.52 1.59 5.11
C LEU A 62 -9.03 2.89 5.73
N ASN A 63 -8.14 2.79 6.69
CA ASN A 63 -7.60 3.91 7.43
C ASN A 63 -6.09 4.02 7.21
N PHE A 64 -5.65 5.21 6.81
CA PHE A 64 -4.25 5.61 6.75
C PHE A 64 -3.99 6.59 7.88
N LEU A 65 -3.06 6.27 8.78
CA LEU A 65 -2.68 7.09 9.90
C LEU A 65 -1.17 7.35 9.87
N SER A 66 -0.78 8.62 9.83
CA SER A 66 0.60 9.06 10.03
C SER A 66 0.67 9.78 11.38
N PRO A 67 1.13 9.13 12.45
CA PRO A 67 1.14 9.71 13.79
C PRO A 67 1.98 10.99 13.84
N LEU A 68 1.42 12.03 14.45
CA LEU A 68 2.08 13.30 14.66
C LEU A 68 1.86 13.70 16.14
N LEU A 69 2.75 13.24 17.03
CA LEU A 69 2.69 13.53 18.45
C LEU A 69 3.72 14.59 18.77
N LEU A 70 3.27 15.83 19.00
CA LEU A 70 4.14 16.97 19.20
C LEU A 70 4.97 16.88 20.50
N ASP A 71 4.46 16.15 21.48
CA ASP A 71 5.10 15.96 22.78
C ASP A 71 6.07 14.74 22.81
N ASP A 72 6.16 13.99 21.71
CA ASP A 72 7.04 12.84 21.55
C ASP A 72 7.87 12.98 20.25
N LEU A 73 9.06 13.55 20.40
CA LEU A 73 9.96 13.81 19.27
C LEU A 73 10.47 12.53 18.60
N ASP A 74 10.57 11.44 19.33
CA ASP A 74 10.99 10.14 18.77
C ASP A 74 9.92 9.58 17.84
N LEU A 75 8.65 9.66 18.20
CA LEU A 75 7.53 9.27 17.33
C LEU A 75 7.33 10.28 16.20
N LEU A 76 7.46 11.58 16.48
CA LEU A 76 7.33 12.63 15.48
C LEU A 76 8.34 12.49 14.33
N SER A 77 9.57 12.09 14.66
CA SER A 77 10.66 11.95 13.68
C SER A 77 10.60 10.66 12.86
N ARG A 78 9.78 9.68 13.23
CA ARG A 78 9.67 8.39 12.52
C ARG A 78 8.84 8.55 11.25
N PRO A 79 9.39 8.24 10.07
CA PRO A 79 8.64 8.25 8.80
C PRO A 79 7.76 6.99 8.70
N LEU A 80 6.78 6.85 9.59
CA LEU A 80 5.94 5.66 9.73
C LEU A 80 4.48 6.02 9.50
N SER A 81 3.79 5.22 8.69
CA SER A 81 2.34 5.29 8.49
C SER A 81 1.72 3.93 8.75
N TYR A 82 0.57 3.92 9.39
CA TYR A 82 -0.22 2.71 9.63
C TYR A 82 -1.34 2.62 8.60
N ILE A 83 -1.56 1.41 8.10
CA ILE A 83 -2.71 1.06 7.26
C ILE A 83 -3.53 0.06 8.03
N THR A 84 -4.74 0.46 8.43
CA THR A 84 -5.68 -0.40 9.14
C THR A 84 -6.85 -0.74 8.25
N ILE A 85 -7.18 -2.02 8.17
CA ILE A 85 -8.25 -2.55 7.35
C ILE A 85 -9.26 -3.24 8.26
N THR A 86 -10.53 -2.80 8.19
CA THR A 86 -11.63 -3.40 8.93
C THR A 86 -12.73 -3.79 7.96
N ILE A 87 -13.20 -5.03 8.03
CA ILE A 87 -14.27 -5.56 7.19
C ILE A 87 -15.44 -5.94 8.08
N ASN A 88 -16.63 -5.50 7.71
CA ASN A 88 -17.88 -5.84 8.40
C ASN A 88 -18.87 -6.41 7.40
N SER A 89 -19.64 -7.42 7.82
CA SER A 89 -20.81 -7.87 7.05
C SER A 89 -21.86 -6.76 7.01
N ASN A 90 -22.48 -6.55 5.86
CA ASN A 90 -23.61 -5.61 5.71
C ASN A 90 -24.96 -6.32 5.45
N ASP A 91 -24.96 -7.66 5.38
CA ASP A 91 -26.15 -8.50 5.22
C ASP A 91 -26.47 -9.34 6.47
N GLY A 92 -25.68 -9.19 7.55
CA GLY A 92 -25.86 -9.91 8.82
C GLY A 92 -25.42 -11.38 8.79
N LYS A 93 -24.76 -11.84 7.74
CA LYS A 93 -24.25 -13.20 7.62
C LYS A 93 -22.72 -13.24 7.77
N PRO A 94 -22.13 -14.36 8.17
CA PRO A 94 -20.70 -14.54 8.18
C PRO A 94 -20.15 -14.67 6.75
N HIS A 95 -19.04 -13.98 6.46
CA HIS A 95 -18.34 -14.03 5.18
C HIS A 95 -16.86 -14.35 5.41
N GLU A 96 -16.35 -15.32 4.68
CA GLU A 96 -14.91 -15.54 4.59
C GLU A 96 -14.30 -14.47 3.68
N THR A 97 -13.33 -13.70 4.20
CA THR A 97 -12.71 -12.61 3.47
C THR A 97 -11.19 -12.72 3.52
N ASN A 98 -10.56 -12.47 2.38
CA ASN A 98 -9.12 -12.35 2.26
C ASN A 98 -8.76 -10.96 1.71
N ILE A 99 -7.66 -10.39 2.20
CA ILE A 99 -7.18 -9.07 1.80
C ILE A 99 -5.86 -9.25 1.06
N TYR A 100 -5.74 -8.59 -0.09
CA TYR A 100 -4.49 -8.42 -0.79
C TYR A 100 -4.04 -6.96 -0.72
N LEU A 101 -2.85 -6.72 -0.17
CA LEU A 101 -2.18 -5.44 -0.18
C LEU A 101 -0.87 -5.56 -0.96
N GLY A 102 -0.78 -4.96 -2.13
CA GLY A 102 0.41 -4.93 -2.96
C GLY A 102 1.05 -3.54 -2.99
N VAL A 103 2.36 -3.50 -2.78
CA VAL A 103 3.16 -2.28 -2.87
C VAL A 103 4.19 -2.42 -3.99
N SER A 104 4.24 -1.44 -4.88
CA SER A 104 5.21 -1.45 -5.98
C SER A 104 6.57 -0.91 -5.54
N THR A 105 7.65 -1.56 -5.98
CA THR A 105 9.01 -1.05 -5.83
C THR A 105 9.22 0.31 -6.52
N ASN A 106 8.31 0.72 -7.39
CA ASN A 106 8.34 2.04 -8.03
C ASN A 106 8.22 3.19 -7.02
N LEU A 107 7.66 2.96 -5.83
CA LEU A 107 7.60 3.94 -4.75
C LEU A 107 8.98 4.28 -4.18
N ALA A 108 9.97 3.39 -4.35
CA ALA A 108 11.33 3.57 -3.82
C ALA A 108 12.31 4.09 -4.87
N LYS A 109 11.86 4.53 -6.04
CA LYS A 109 12.73 5.03 -7.11
C LYS A 109 12.20 6.31 -7.74
N ASN A 110 13.11 7.10 -8.30
CA ASN A 110 12.78 8.37 -8.93
C ASN A 110 12.34 8.22 -10.40
N ASN A 111 12.87 7.21 -11.10
CA ASN A 111 12.47 6.92 -12.48
C ASN A 111 12.46 5.41 -12.75
N LEU A 112 11.71 5.00 -13.78
CA LEU A 112 11.50 3.57 -14.10
C LEU A 112 12.76 2.83 -14.54
N LYS A 113 13.82 3.54 -14.95
CA LYS A 113 15.09 2.93 -15.40
C LYS A 113 16.01 2.56 -14.24
N GLN A 114 15.75 3.05 -13.03
CA GLN A 114 16.56 2.70 -11.87
C GLN A 114 16.30 1.27 -11.44
N SER A 115 17.36 0.49 -11.31
CA SER A 115 17.31 -0.84 -10.75
C SER A 115 17.04 -0.78 -9.25
N VAL A 116 16.24 -1.70 -8.74
CA VAL A 116 15.88 -1.81 -7.32
C VAL A 116 16.25 -3.18 -6.79
N SER A 117 16.51 -3.26 -5.49
CA SER A 117 16.50 -4.50 -4.72
C SER A 117 15.20 -4.60 -3.92
N ALA A 118 14.77 -5.82 -3.68
CA ALA A 118 13.70 -6.12 -2.74
C ALA A 118 14.11 -7.34 -1.92
N GLU A 119 13.99 -7.24 -0.62
CA GLU A 119 14.31 -8.31 0.31
C GLU A 119 13.18 -8.46 1.34
N TRP A 120 13.07 -9.66 1.89
CA TRP A 120 12.15 -10.00 2.95
C TRP A 120 12.93 -10.62 4.10
N TYR A 121 12.57 -10.26 5.32
CA TYR A 121 13.12 -10.83 6.54
C TYR A 121 12.15 -10.71 7.70
N GLU A 122 12.37 -11.48 8.76
CA GLU A 122 11.63 -11.37 10.00
C GLU A 122 12.50 -10.77 11.10
N LYS A 123 11.92 -9.89 11.87
CA LYS A 123 12.54 -9.26 13.04
C LYS A 123 11.50 -8.84 14.05
N ASP A 124 11.70 -9.13 15.32
CA ASP A 124 10.86 -8.69 16.44
C ASP A 124 9.37 -8.99 16.23
N GLN A 125 9.06 -10.21 15.76
CA GLN A 125 7.71 -10.68 15.42
C GLN A 125 7.04 -9.92 14.26
N LEU A 126 7.82 -9.19 13.48
CA LEU A 126 7.39 -8.54 12.26
C LEU A 126 7.98 -9.24 11.05
N SER A 127 7.14 -9.44 10.05
CA SER A 127 7.55 -9.79 8.70
C SER A 127 7.71 -8.50 7.90
N ILE A 128 8.89 -8.26 7.34
CA ILE A 128 9.30 -6.97 6.81
C ILE A 128 9.76 -7.14 5.37
N PHE A 129 9.15 -6.38 4.47
CA PHE A 129 9.72 -6.10 3.15
C PHE A 129 10.50 -4.81 3.18
N LYS A 130 11.63 -4.81 2.47
CA LYS A 130 12.45 -3.64 2.25
C LYS A 130 12.80 -3.55 0.77
N THR A 131 12.63 -2.38 0.17
CA THR A 131 13.01 -2.12 -1.21
C THR A 131 13.64 -0.75 -1.36
N GLY A 132 14.58 -0.62 -2.27
CA GLY A 132 15.25 0.63 -2.58
C GLY A 132 16.04 0.54 -3.87
N THR A 133 16.55 1.67 -4.35
CA THR A 133 17.45 1.66 -5.50
C THR A 133 18.77 0.96 -5.17
N LEU A 134 19.34 0.21 -6.12
CA LEU A 134 20.64 -0.43 -5.92
C LEU A 134 21.76 0.58 -5.67
N ASP A 135 21.69 1.72 -6.33
CA ASP A 135 22.76 2.71 -6.40
C ASP A 135 22.86 3.60 -5.14
N GLN A 136 21.82 3.70 -4.32
CA GLN A 136 21.77 4.49 -3.08
C GLN A 136 22.60 5.81 -3.15
N ARG A 137 22.29 6.67 -4.11
CA ARG A 137 23.03 7.89 -4.40
C ARG A 137 22.75 9.00 -3.38
N ILE A 138 23.22 8.82 -2.16
CA ILE A 138 22.98 9.74 -1.05
C ILE A 138 23.49 11.13 -1.41
N LEU A 139 22.57 12.13 -1.43
CA LEU A 139 22.85 13.55 -1.66
C LEU A 139 23.64 13.86 -2.94
N LYS A 140 23.66 12.99 -3.95
CA LYS A 140 24.42 13.19 -5.18
C LYS A 140 23.69 13.98 -6.26
N ARG A 141 22.38 14.20 -6.10
CA ARG A 141 21.63 15.02 -7.05
C ARG A 141 21.88 16.50 -6.84
N LYS A 142 21.90 17.24 -7.94
CA LYS A 142 22.10 18.69 -7.96
C LYS A 142 21.03 19.33 -8.84
N GLY A 143 20.73 20.61 -8.63
CA GLY A 143 19.75 21.40 -9.38
C GLY A 143 18.44 21.56 -8.62
N ASP A 144 17.46 22.16 -9.27
CA ASP A 144 16.18 22.54 -8.64
C ASP A 144 15.19 21.37 -8.47
N ASP A 145 15.33 20.30 -9.25
CA ASP A 145 14.52 19.07 -9.13
C ASP A 145 15.34 17.98 -8.43
N THR A 146 15.65 18.18 -7.17
CA THR A 146 16.40 17.23 -6.34
C THR A 146 15.45 16.26 -5.64
N ARG A 147 15.02 15.21 -6.33
CA ARG A 147 14.25 14.12 -5.71
C ARG A 147 15.19 13.18 -4.97
N ILE A 148 14.73 12.68 -3.83
CA ILE A 148 15.44 11.64 -3.10
C ILE A 148 15.28 10.31 -3.87
N ASP A 149 16.42 9.74 -4.30
CA ASP A 149 16.49 8.43 -4.96
C ASP A 149 17.38 7.44 -4.17
N TRP A 150 17.46 7.65 -2.89
CA TRP A 150 18.17 6.82 -1.91
C TRP A 150 17.27 6.58 -0.69
N GLY A 151 17.68 5.68 0.17
CA GLY A 151 16.85 5.18 1.28
C GLY A 151 15.97 4.01 0.84
N TYR A 152 15.09 3.58 1.72
CA TYR A 152 14.32 2.36 1.55
C TYR A 152 12.86 2.58 1.91
N LEU A 153 11.99 1.95 1.14
CA LEU A 153 10.59 1.72 1.51
C LEU A 153 10.51 0.42 2.31
N TYR A 154 9.83 0.47 3.43
CA TYR A 154 9.53 -0.69 4.26
C TYR A 154 8.03 -0.92 4.30
N GLN A 155 7.62 -2.19 4.26
CA GLN A 155 6.29 -2.65 4.59
C GLN A 155 6.42 -3.73 5.65
N ALA A 156 5.78 -3.53 6.78
CA ALA A 156 5.82 -4.47 7.89
C ALA A 156 4.41 -4.91 8.30
N THR A 157 4.30 -6.17 8.70
CA THR A 157 3.07 -6.74 9.29
C THR A 157 3.47 -7.74 10.38
N PRO A 158 2.63 -7.99 11.40
CA PRO A 158 2.90 -9.07 12.33
C PRO A 158 3.08 -10.40 11.61
N SER A 159 4.12 -11.16 11.94
CA SER A 159 4.53 -12.37 11.20
C SER A 159 3.50 -13.50 11.19
N ASN A 160 2.56 -13.48 12.12
CA ASN A 160 1.50 -14.48 12.25
C ASN A 160 0.16 -14.09 11.58
N THR A 161 0.07 -12.90 10.95
CA THR A 161 -1.20 -12.38 10.43
C THR A 161 -1.32 -12.39 8.92
N ALA A 162 -0.21 -12.50 8.19
CA ALA A 162 -0.23 -12.42 6.74
C ALA A 162 0.80 -13.33 6.08
N VAL A 163 0.45 -13.86 4.92
CA VAL A 163 1.40 -14.50 4.01
C VAL A 163 1.97 -13.44 3.09
N GLN A 164 3.29 -13.32 3.08
CA GLN A 164 3.99 -12.32 2.29
C GLN A 164 4.80 -12.95 1.15
N SER A 165 4.92 -12.26 0.03
CA SER A 165 5.75 -12.69 -1.10
C SER A 165 6.28 -11.51 -1.91
N ILE A 166 7.47 -11.68 -2.49
CA ILE A 166 8.02 -10.78 -3.50
C ILE A 166 7.84 -11.47 -4.86
N SER A 167 7.13 -10.83 -5.76
CA SER A 167 6.90 -11.36 -7.12
C SER A 167 6.45 -10.24 -8.06
N ASP A 168 6.38 -10.54 -9.35
CA ASP A 168 5.69 -9.67 -10.29
C ASP A 168 4.21 -9.49 -9.88
N ALA A 169 3.68 -8.27 -10.04
CA ALA A 169 2.33 -7.93 -9.60
C ALA A 169 1.26 -8.85 -10.22
N GLY A 170 1.39 -9.20 -11.50
CA GLY A 170 0.47 -10.13 -12.17
C GLY A 170 0.51 -11.54 -11.58
N VAL A 171 1.68 -12.01 -11.16
CA VAL A 171 1.85 -13.31 -10.51
C VAL A 171 1.25 -13.30 -9.10
N ALA A 172 1.50 -12.23 -8.33
CA ALA A 172 0.96 -12.10 -6.99
C ALA A 172 -0.57 -12.11 -6.97
N ILE A 173 -1.20 -11.35 -7.87
CA ILE A 173 -2.65 -11.29 -8.01
C ILE A 173 -3.24 -12.65 -8.41
N LYS A 174 -2.63 -13.35 -9.39
CA LYS A 174 -3.08 -14.68 -9.81
C LYS A 174 -3.00 -15.71 -8.68
N ARG A 175 -2.03 -15.60 -7.77
CA ARG A 175 -1.92 -16.49 -6.61
C ARG A 175 -2.95 -16.19 -5.53
N PHE A 176 -3.39 -14.94 -5.45
CA PHE A 176 -4.39 -14.51 -4.49
C PHE A 176 -5.81 -14.91 -4.93
N LEU A 177 -6.13 -14.81 -6.23
CA LEU A 177 -7.42 -15.18 -6.82
C LEU A 177 -7.57 -16.69 -6.96
#